data_b5ca7c68fb9402593ae127bb36819234
#
_entry.id   b5ca7c68fb9402593ae127bb36819234
#
_cell.length_a   1.000
_cell.length_b   1.000
_cell.length_c   1.000
_cell.angle_alpha   90.00
_cell.angle_beta   90.00
_cell.angle_gamma   90.00
#
_symmetry.space_group_name_H-M   'P 1'
#
loop_
_entity.id
_entity.type
_entity.pdbx_description
1 polymer ?
#
loop_
_entity_poly.entity_id
_entity_poly.type
_entity_poly.pdbx_seq_one_letter_code
_entity_poly.pdbx_strand_id
1 'polypeptide(L)'
;YAMHLLRTQDTQHVRVHPDGEHGKQFDFAAWLLRRDFIKISSIGTTSYGGTYRNAAGQEITVNPKSGLGDVVAEVGNHVISAECKGGIINTRHSGQVSRLYKGLCETVGMLMATPSQGRQVAVVPLTEGTRRLAERLAARCALAGIEIALVGARGEVMDVKPAGDNERVTGRRDE
;
A
#
# COMPACT_ATOMS: atom_id res chain seq x y z
N TYR A 1 -4.14 -1.69 -2.18
CA TYR A 1 -3.10 -0.84 -2.79
C TYR A 1 -2.62 -1.39 -4.13
N ALA A 2 -2.40 -2.72 -4.29
CA ALA A 2 -1.98 -3.33 -5.56
C ALA A 2 -2.84 -2.91 -6.77
N MET A 3 -4.18 -2.94 -6.63
CA MET A 3 -5.11 -2.47 -7.67
C MET A 3 -4.97 -0.98 -8.00
N HIS A 4 -4.58 -0.17 -7.02
CA HIS A 4 -4.28 1.25 -7.24
C HIS A 4 -3.05 1.41 -8.12
N LEU A 5 -1.97 0.68 -7.82
CA LEU A 5 -0.74 0.73 -8.62
C LEU A 5 -1.00 0.33 -10.09
N LEU A 6 -1.73 -0.75 -10.35
CA LEU A 6 -2.09 -1.15 -11.71
C LEU A 6 -2.91 -0.11 -12.48
N ARG A 7 -3.65 0.75 -11.79
CA ARG A 7 -4.48 1.78 -12.42
C ARG A 7 -3.78 3.12 -12.62
N THR A 8 -2.80 3.44 -11.76
CA THR A 8 -2.22 4.80 -11.65
C THR A 8 -0.75 4.88 -12.03
N GLN A 9 -0.05 3.74 -12.07
CA GLN A 9 1.35 3.66 -12.42
C GLN A 9 1.51 2.96 -13.78
N ASP A 10 2.60 3.27 -14.48
CA ASP A 10 2.99 2.56 -15.71
C ASP A 10 3.59 1.20 -15.35
N THR A 11 2.73 0.29 -14.87
CA THR A 11 3.09 -1.09 -14.55
C THR A 11 1.98 -2.05 -14.98
N GLN A 12 2.37 -3.20 -15.47
CA GLN A 12 1.49 -4.30 -15.84
C GLN A 12 1.51 -5.44 -14.81
N HIS A 13 2.44 -5.39 -13.85
CA HIS A 13 2.63 -6.47 -12.89
C HIS A 13 2.88 -5.95 -11.48
N VAL A 14 2.09 -6.47 -10.52
CA VAL A 14 2.24 -6.20 -9.10
C VAL A 14 2.36 -7.51 -8.34
N ARG A 15 3.31 -7.59 -7.42
CA ARG A 15 3.49 -8.69 -6.48
C ARG A 15 2.89 -8.35 -5.13
N VAL A 16 2.19 -9.32 -4.52
CA VAL A 16 1.60 -9.21 -3.18
C VAL A 16 2.17 -10.33 -2.33
N HIS A 17 2.67 -10.00 -1.17
CA HIS A 17 3.28 -10.93 -0.21
C HIS A 17 2.46 -10.92 1.10
N PRO A 18 1.33 -11.65 1.15
CA PRO A 18 0.52 -11.71 2.38
C PRO A 18 1.29 -12.42 3.47
N ASP A 19 1.19 -11.95 4.70
CA ASP A 19 1.66 -12.74 5.83
C ASP A 19 0.84 -14.04 5.97
N GLY A 20 1.44 -15.07 6.62
CA GLY A 20 0.85 -16.40 6.66
C GLY A 20 -0.51 -16.46 7.33
N GLU A 21 -0.80 -15.61 8.31
CA GLU A 21 -2.08 -15.59 9.02
C GLU A 21 -3.16 -14.87 8.19
N HIS A 22 -2.86 -13.74 7.58
CA HIS A 22 -3.79 -13.06 6.67
C HIS A 22 -4.07 -13.89 5.43
N GLY A 23 -3.07 -14.58 4.91
CA GLY A 23 -3.22 -15.48 3.77
C GLY A 23 -4.19 -16.64 4.02
N LYS A 24 -4.32 -17.09 5.28
CA LYS A 24 -5.29 -18.14 5.66
C LYS A 24 -6.72 -17.62 5.81
N GLN A 25 -6.88 -16.36 6.21
CA GLN A 25 -8.19 -15.77 6.54
C GLN A 25 -8.83 -15.06 5.35
N PHE A 26 -8.04 -14.59 4.39
CA PHE A 26 -8.53 -13.84 3.25
C PHE A 26 -8.48 -14.69 1.97
N ASP A 27 -9.64 -14.89 1.35
CA ASP A 27 -9.73 -15.61 0.06
C ASP A 27 -9.30 -14.71 -1.09
N PHE A 28 -7.97 -14.67 -1.32
CA PHE A 28 -7.37 -13.93 -2.42
C PHE A 28 -7.90 -14.38 -3.79
N ALA A 29 -8.09 -15.69 -3.99
CA ALA A 29 -8.52 -16.21 -5.28
C ALA A 29 -9.93 -15.74 -5.62
N ALA A 30 -10.88 -15.89 -4.72
CA ALA A 30 -12.24 -15.41 -4.93
C ALA A 30 -12.31 -13.87 -5.02
N TRP A 31 -11.47 -13.15 -4.26
CA TRP A 31 -11.43 -11.69 -4.31
C TRP A 31 -10.91 -11.18 -5.66
N LEU A 32 -9.86 -11.81 -6.22
CA LEU A 32 -9.28 -11.48 -7.51
C LEU A 32 -10.24 -11.86 -8.65
N LEU A 33 -10.87 -13.05 -8.57
CA LEU A 33 -11.85 -13.50 -9.56
C LEU A 33 -13.03 -12.52 -9.69
N ARG A 34 -13.56 -11.99 -8.58
CA ARG A 34 -14.60 -10.95 -8.59
C ARG A 34 -14.16 -9.62 -9.23
N ARG A 35 -12.90 -9.49 -9.59
CA ARG A 35 -12.28 -8.33 -10.28
C ARG A 35 -11.71 -8.69 -11.64
N ASP A 36 -12.21 -9.78 -12.21
CA ASP A 36 -11.87 -10.30 -13.54
C ASP A 36 -10.41 -10.75 -13.69
N PHE A 37 -9.73 -11.05 -12.56
CA PHE A 37 -8.40 -11.66 -12.57
C PHE A 37 -8.53 -13.18 -12.46
N ILE A 38 -8.11 -13.89 -13.52
CA ILE A 38 -8.14 -15.35 -13.60
C ILE A 38 -6.76 -15.91 -13.25
N LYS A 39 -6.71 -16.94 -12.42
CA LYS A 39 -5.46 -17.62 -12.06
C LYS A 39 -4.87 -18.34 -13.26
N ILE A 40 -3.66 -17.97 -13.66
CA ILE A 40 -2.94 -18.55 -14.82
C ILE A 40 -1.77 -19.44 -14.41
N SER A 41 -1.26 -19.33 -13.20
CA SER A 41 -0.21 -20.20 -12.65
C SER A 41 -0.34 -20.35 -11.14
N SER A 42 0.29 -21.39 -10.57
CA SER A 42 0.33 -21.61 -9.12
C SER A 42 1.74 -21.38 -8.57
N ILE A 43 1.83 -20.86 -7.33
CA ILE A 43 3.09 -20.62 -6.61
C ILE A 43 2.97 -21.25 -5.21
N GLY A 44 3.91 -22.12 -4.87
CA GLY A 44 3.89 -22.84 -3.59
C GLY A 44 2.74 -23.82 -3.47
N THR A 45 2.35 -24.14 -2.24
CA THR A 45 1.35 -25.17 -1.92
C THR A 45 0.00 -24.58 -1.47
N THR A 46 -0.12 -23.26 -1.37
CA THR A 46 -1.37 -22.60 -0.95
C THR A 46 -2.35 -22.47 -2.12
N SER A 47 -3.64 -22.54 -1.85
CA SER A 47 -4.70 -22.41 -2.86
C SER A 47 -4.67 -21.04 -3.55
N TYR A 48 -4.26 -19.99 -2.84
CA TYR A 48 -4.24 -18.62 -3.33
C TYR A 48 -2.90 -18.21 -3.99
N GLY A 49 -1.79 -18.91 -3.69
CA GLY A 49 -0.48 -18.59 -4.28
C GLY A 49 -0.49 -18.81 -5.78
N GLY A 50 -0.07 -17.79 -6.55
CA GLY A 50 -0.07 -17.87 -8.01
C GLY A 50 -0.11 -16.51 -8.69
N THR A 51 -0.04 -16.53 -10.01
CA THR A 51 -0.22 -15.35 -10.86
C THR A 51 -1.64 -15.32 -11.41
N TYR A 52 -2.26 -14.17 -11.35
CA TYR A 52 -3.60 -13.88 -11.81
C TYR A 52 -3.53 -12.78 -12.86
N ARG A 53 -4.25 -12.95 -13.97
CA ARG A 53 -4.26 -12.03 -15.11
C ARG A 53 -5.68 -11.61 -15.46
N ASN A 54 -5.88 -10.34 -15.78
CA ASN A 54 -7.13 -9.83 -16.33
C ASN A 54 -7.11 -9.76 -17.87
N ALA A 55 -8.24 -9.42 -18.47
CA ALA A 55 -8.38 -9.32 -19.93
C ALA A 55 -7.51 -8.21 -20.56
N ALA A 56 -7.11 -7.19 -19.77
CA ALA A 56 -6.19 -6.14 -20.21
C ALA A 56 -4.71 -6.55 -20.15
N GLY A 57 -4.41 -7.79 -19.76
CA GLY A 57 -3.04 -8.30 -19.63
C GLY A 57 -2.33 -7.92 -18.33
N GLN A 58 -2.97 -7.19 -17.44
CA GLN A 58 -2.39 -6.83 -16.14
C GLN A 58 -2.32 -8.05 -15.22
N GLU A 59 -1.25 -8.16 -14.46
CA GLU A 59 -0.99 -9.31 -13.58
C GLU A 59 -0.86 -8.93 -12.11
N ILE A 60 -1.40 -9.78 -11.26
CA ILE A 60 -1.15 -9.79 -9.83
C ILE A 60 -0.58 -11.14 -9.43
N THR A 61 0.63 -11.16 -8.90
CA THR A 61 1.23 -12.37 -8.33
C THR A 61 1.07 -12.36 -6.82
N VAL A 62 0.33 -13.32 -6.28
CA VAL A 62 0.23 -13.54 -4.84
C VAL A 62 1.27 -14.59 -4.45
N ASN A 63 2.33 -14.16 -3.77
CA ASN A 63 3.43 -15.03 -3.35
C ASN A 63 3.41 -15.22 -1.83
N PRO A 64 3.20 -16.46 -1.34
CA PRO A 64 3.18 -16.76 0.10
C PRO A 64 4.51 -16.54 0.83
N LYS A 65 5.61 -16.36 0.09
CA LYS A 65 6.92 -16.05 0.68
C LYS A 65 7.10 -14.57 0.84
N SER A 66 7.83 -14.16 1.88
CA SER A 66 8.21 -12.75 2.11
C SER A 66 8.92 -12.14 0.90
N GLY A 67 8.71 -10.85 0.69
CA GLY A 67 9.32 -10.03 -0.37
C GLY A 67 9.99 -8.78 0.19
N LEU A 68 10.22 -7.80 -0.68
CA LEU A 68 10.75 -6.47 -0.32
C LEU A 68 9.72 -5.59 0.40
N GLY A 69 8.51 -6.10 0.58
CA GLY A 69 7.37 -5.46 1.21
C GLY A 69 6.10 -6.27 0.92
N ASP A 70 4.99 -5.91 1.52
CA ASP A 70 3.69 -6.57 1.32
C ASP A 70 3.16 -6.40 -0.11
N VAL A 71 3.47 -5.27 -0.75
CA VAL A 71 3.13 -5.00 -2.17
C VAL A 71 4.35 -4.42 -2.88
N VAL A 72 4.71 -5.02 -4.01
CA VAL A 72 5.87 -4.60 -4.82
C VAL A 72 5.46 -4.45 -6.28
N ALA A 73 5.82 -3.34 -6.90
CA ALA A 73 5.64 -3.10 -8.33
C ALA A 73 6.91 -2.56 -8.97
N GLU A 74 7.18 -2.97 -10.20
CA GLU A 74 8.22 -2.38 -11.04
C GLU A 74 7.57 -1.35 -11.97
N VAL A 75 8.09 -0.12 -11.97
CA VAL A 75 7.55 1.01 -12.72
C VAL A 75 8.71 1.69 -13.45
N GLY A 76 8.81 1.46 -14.75
CA GLY A 76 9.98 1.91 -15.51
C GLY A 76 11.28 1.35 -14.90
N ASN A 77 12.19 2.24 -14.51
CA ASN A 77 13.51 1.88 -13.96
C ASN A 77 13.55 1.88 -12.42
N HIS A 78 12.42 1.98 -11.73
CA HIS A 78 12.39 2.00 -10.27
C HIS A 78 11.38 1.01 -9.72
N VAL A 79 11.55 0.66 -8.46
CA VAL A 79 10.66 -0.23 -7.70
C VAL A 79 9.83 0.61 -6.75
N ILE A 80 8.54 0.28 -6.64
CA ILE A 80 7.67 0.75 -5.55
C ILE A 80 7.52 -0.44 -4.60
N SER A 81 7.93 -0.26 -3.34
CA SER A 81 7.68 -1.22 -2.26
C SER A 81 6.79 -0.60 -1.20
N ALA A 82 5.76 -1.33 -0.79
CA ALA A 82 4.83 -0.86 0.22
C ALA A 82 4.69 -1.86 1.36
N GLU A 83 4.75 -1.36 2.59
CA GLU A 83 4.35 -2.06 3.79
C GLU A 83 2.91 -1.70 4.14
N CYS A 84 2.07 -2.69 4.39
CA CYS A 84 0.64 -2.52 4.55
C CYS A 84 0.17 -3.04 5.91
N LYS A 85 -0.48 -2.23 6.71
CA LYS A 85 -1.17 -2.69 7.93
C LYS A 85 -2.67 -2.47 7.80
N GLY A 86 -3.41 -3.57 7.83
CA GLY A 86 -4.85 -3.58 7.85
C GLY A 86 -5.42 -3.41 9.27
N GLY A 87 -6.74 -3.44 9.38
CA GLY A 87 -7.45 -3.41 10.64
C GLY A 87 -8.95 -3.12 10.48
N ILE A 88 -9.68 -3.21 11.58
CA ILE A 88 -11.13 -2.92 11.59
C ILE A 88 -11.32 -1.41 11.59
N ILE A 89 -11.88 -0.87 10.49
CA ILE A 89 -12.03 0.58 10.29
C ILE A 89 -13.34 1.15 10.88
N ASN A 90 -14.41 0.35 10.93
CA ASN A 90 -15.73 0.78 11.41
C ASN A 90 -15.96 0.38 12.87
N THR A 91 -15.10 0.83 13.77
CA THR A 91 -15.18 0.48 15.18
C THR A 91 -15.00 1.70 16.07
N ARG A 92 -15.76 1.73 17.20
CA ARG A 92 -15.56 2.67 18.29
C ARG A 92 -14.70 2.07 19.43
N HIS A 93 -14.29 0.81 19.29
CA HIS A 93 -13.48 0.15 20.31
C HIS A 93 -12.07 0.74 20.35
N SER A 94 -11.70 1.35 21.45
CA SER A 94 -10.45 2.10 21.63
C SER A 94 -9.19 1.28 21.29
N GLY A 95 -9.18 0.00 21.64
CA GLY A 95 -8.07 -0.91 21.29
C GLY A 95 -7.90 -1.13 19.78
N GLN A 96 -8.98 -1.19 19.01
CA GLN A 96 -8.91 -1.32 17.54
C GLN A 96 -8.47 0.00 16.90
N VAL A 97 -8.99 1.13 17.37
CA VAL A 97 -8.53 2.46 16.94
C VAL A 97 -7.03 2.64 17.21
N SER A 98 -6.57 2.24 18.41
CA SER A 98 -5.15 2.27 18.78
C SER A 98 -4.27 1.37 17.88
N ARG A 99 -4.78 0.20 17.45
CA ARG A 99 -4.05 -0.69 16.53
C ARG A 99 -3.80 -0.03 15.18
N LEU A 100 -4.80 0.65 14.60
CA LEU A 100 -4.62 1.37 13.34
C LEU A 100 -3.57 2.47 13.46
N TYR A 101 -3.58 3.20 14.59
CA TYR A 101 -2.60 4.23 14.88
C TYR A 101 -1.17 3.67 14.99
N LYS A 102 -1.01 2.60 15.78
CA LYS A 102 0.26 1.87 15.90
C LYS A 102 0.72 1.27 14.57
N GLY A 103 -0.23 0.76 13.76
CA GLY A 103 0.04 0.18 12.46
C GLY A 103 0.77 1.14 11.52
N LEU A 104 0.40 2.43 11.50
CA LEU A 104 1.13 3.42 10.70
C LEU A 104 2.56 3.63 11.20
N CYS A 105 2.76 3.72 12.52
CA CYS A 105 4.11 3.85 13.09
C CYS A 105 4.96 2.61 12.80
N GLU A 106 4.36 1.43 12.84
CA GLU A 106 5.02 0.16 12.57
C GLU A 106 5.46 0.06 11.10
N THR A 107 4.58 0.37 10.13
CA THR A 107 4.93 0.36 8.70
C THR A 107 6.05 1.34 8.39
N VAL A 108 6.00 2.55 8.93
CA VAL A 108 7.07 3.53 8.78
C VAL A 108 8.39 3.01 9.37
N GLY A 109 8.35 2.42 10.57
CA GLY A 109 9.53 1.82 11.21
C GLY A 109 10.13 0.68 10.41
N MET A 110 9.31 -0.20 9.83
CA MET A 110 9.76 -1.31 8.97
C MET A 110 10.44 -0.77 7.71
N LEU A 111 9.84 0.24 7.05
CA LEU A 111 10.42 0.85 5.86
C LEU A 111 11.76 1.56 6.17
N MET A 112 11.88 2.23 7.32
CA MET A 112 13.15 2.83 7.76
C MET A 112 14.24 1.79 7.98
N ALA A 113 13.89 0.57 8.40
CA ALA A 113 14.83 -0.53 8.62
C ALA A 113 15.19 -1.29 7.34
N THR A 114 14.42 -1.13 6.27
CA THR A 114 14.62 -1.84 5.00
C THR A 114 15.40 -0.95 4.01
N PRO A 115 16.47 -1.49 3.38
CA PRO A 115 17.20 -0.72 2.36
C PRO A 115 16.28 -0.30 1.21
N SER A 116 16.29 1.00 0.88
CA SER A 116 15.49 1.53 -0.23
C SER A 116 16.06 1.08 -1.58
N GLN A 117 15.22 0.52 -2.43
CA GLN A 117 15.52 0.21 -3.83
C GLN A 117 14.70 1.08 -4.80
N GLY A 118 14.05 2.13 -4.27
CA GLY A 118 13.17 3.01 -5.03
C GLY A 118 12.18 3.74 -4.11
N ARG A 119 10.92 3.82 -4.51
CA ARG A 119 9.87 4.46 -3.70
C ARG A 119 9.40 3.50 -2.59
N GLN A 120 9.39 4.00 -1.36
CA GLN A 120 8.88 3.27 -0.19
C GLN A 120 7.58 3.89 0.29
N VAL A 121 6.53 3.09 0.50
CA VAL A 121 5.18 3.58 0.83
C VAL A 121 4.62 2.86 2.06
N ALA A 122 4.29 3.62 3.10
CA ALA A 122 3.53 3.13 4.26
C ALA A 122 2.02 3.19 3.94
N VAL A 123 1.35 2.04 3.95
CA VAL A 123 -0.06 1.93 3.56
C VAL A 123 -0.91 1.47 4.74
N VAL A 124 -1.89 2.28 5.12
CA VAL A 124 -2.84 1.95 6.20
C VAL A 124 -4.27 2.36 5.84
N PRO A 125 -5.29 1.82 6.53
CA PRO A 125 -6.67 2.22 6.30
C PRO A 125 -6.92 3.70 6.58
N LEU A 126 -7.74 4.33 5.74
CA LEU A 126 -8.21 5.70 5.94
C LEU A 126 -9.24 5.75 7.06
N THR A 127 -8.88 6.36 8.15
CA THR A 127 -9.75 6.77 9.26
C THR A 127 -9.37 8.19 9.66
N GLU A 128 -10.20 8.88 10.41
CA GLU A 128 -9.88 10.21 10.91
C GLU A 128 -8.59 10.20 11.77
N GLY A 129 -8.41 9.16 12.59
CA GLY A 129 -7.21 9.01 13.43
C GLY A 129 -5.94 8.77 12.61
N THR A 130 -5.98 7.88 11.62
CA THR A 130 -4.82 7.60 10.76
C THR A 130 -4.50 8.79 9.85
N ARG A 131 -5.51 9.52 9.37
CA ARG A 131 -5.32 10.73 8.56
C ARG A 131 -4.56 11.81 9.36
N ARG A 132 -5.02 12.14 10.56
CA ARG A 132 -4.36 13.14 11.42
C ARG A 132 -2.92 12.73 11.79
N LEU A 133 -2.68 11.45 12.04
CA LEU A 133 -1.33 10.96 12.31
C LEU A 133 -0.46 11.05 11.07
N ALA A 134 -0.96 10.63 9.91
CA ALA A 134 -0.25 10.68 8.64
C ALA A 134 0.16 12.11 8.28
N GLU A 135 -0.75 13.09 8.41
CA GLU A 135 -0.46 14.52 8.20
C GLU A 135 0.67 15.04 9.12
N ARG A 136 0.70 14.58 10.38
CA ARG A 136 1.77 14.95 11.34
C ARG A 136 3.11 14.30 11.00
N LEU A 137 3.11 13.10 10.41
CA LEU A 137 4.32 12.34 10.06
C LEU A 137 4.86 12.71 8.66
N ALA A 138 4.01 13.18 7.75
CA ALA A 138 4.28 13.33 6.33
C ALA A 138 5.62 14.04 6.03
N ALA A 139 5.89 15.18 6.66
CA ALA A 139 7.13 15.92 6.43
C ALA A 139 8.39 15.13 6.85
N ARG A 140 8.33 14.41 7.96
CA ARG A 140 9.46 13.60 8.44
C ARG A 140 9.65 12.33 7.61
N CYS A 141 8.56 11.69 7.20
CA CYS A 141 8.59 10.54 6.31
C CYS A 141 9.17 10.91 4.95
N ALA A 142 8.76 12.07 4.38
CA ALA A 142 9.30 12.56 3.12
C ALA A 142 10.82 12.81 3.18
N LEU A 143 11.33 13.36 4.29
CA LEU A 143 12.78 13.51 4.51
C LEU A 143 13.51 12.16 4.57
N ALA A 144 12.84 11.11 5.01
CA ALA A 144 13.37 9.75 5.02
C ALA A 144 13.13 8.99 3.69
N GLY A 145 12.52 9.64 2.67
CA GLY A 145 12.17 9.01 1.41
C GLY A 145 10.97 8.06 1.49
N ILE A 146 10.13 8.19 2.53
CA ILE A 146 8.95 7.36 2.76
C ILE A 146 7.69 8.17 2.46
N GLU A 147 6.86 7.65 1.59
CA GLU A 147 5.51 8.16 1.29
C GLU A 147 4.47 7.52 2.21
N ILE A 148 3.33 8.19 2.41
CA ILE A 148 2.21 7.63 3.17
C ILE A 148 0.97 7.62 2.28
N ALA A 149 0.32 6.46 2.16
CA ALA A 149 -0.93 6.28 1.45
C ALA A 149 -2.02 5.72 2.39
N LEU A 150 -3.20 6.32 2.34
CA LEU A 150 -4.36 5.91 3.11
C LEU A 150 -5.40 5.25 2.19
N VAL A 151 -5.87 4.06 2.57
CA VAL A 151 -6.82 3.28 1.75
C VAL A 151 -8.20 3.31 2.39
N GLY A 152 -9.16 3.86 1.67
CA GLY A 152 -10.55 3.93 2.09
C GLY A 152 -11.32 2.61 1.94
N ALA A 153 -12.52 2.57 2.49
CA ALA A 153 -13.34 1.35 2.56
C ALA A 153 -13.73 0.78 1.18
N ARG A 154 -13.77 1.61 0.15
CA ARG A 154 -14.08 1.20 -1.23
C ARG A 154 -12.83 0.98 -2.09
N GLY A 155 -11.64 1.07 -1.48
CA GLY A 155 -10.35 0.89 -2.15
C GLY A 155 -9.81 2.15 -2.82
N GLU A 156 -10.40 3.32 -2.56
CA GLU A 156 -9.82 4.61 -2.91
C GLU A 156 -8.52 4.83 -2.14
N VAL A 157 -7.54 5.43 -2.79
CA VAL A 157 -6.24 5.71 -2.18
C VAL A 157 -6.00 7.22 -2.15
N MET A 158 -5.59 7.71 -1.01
CA MET A 158 -5.22 9.11 -0.77
C MET A 158 -3.75 9.17 -0.36
N ASP A 159 -2.93 9.79 -1.19
CA ASP A 159 -1.53 10.08 -0.86
C ASP A 159 -1.47 11.30 0.07
N VAL A 160 -0.70 11.17 1.16
CA VAL A 160 -0.55 12.22 2.17
C VAL A 160 0.72 13.00 1.89
N LYS A 161 0.55 14.25 1.45
CA LYS A 161 1.68 15.16 1.17
C LYS A 161 2.08 15.97 2.40
N PRO A 162 3.37 16.34 2.52
CA PRO A 162 3.80 17.30 3.54
C PRO A 162 3.04 18.62 3.42
N ALA A 163 2.65 19.19 4.55
CA ALA A 163 2.11 20.56 4.56
C ALA A 163 3.22 21.51 4.13
N GLY A 164 3.03 22.25 3.03
CA GLY A 164 4.00 23.25 2.55
C GLY A 164 4.23 23.29 1.04
N ASP A 165 3.81 22.26 0.29
CA ASP A 165 4.00 22.29 -1.17
C ASP A 165 2.96 23.13 -1.93
N ASN A 166 1.91 23.63 -1.28
CA ASN A 166 0.85 24.43 -1.92
C ASN A 166 0.97 25.94 -1.74
N GLU A 167 1.95 26.47 -0.99
CA GLU A 167 2.04 27.92 -0.72
C GLU A 167 3.22 28.66 -1.38
N ARG A 168 4.02 28.00 -2.23
CA ARG A 168 5.14 28.68 -2.91
C ARG A 168 4.81 29.24 -4.30
N VAL A 169 3.57 29.25 -4.71
CA VAL A 169 3.16 29.85 -6.00
C VAL A 169 2.13 30.95 -5.73
N THR A 170 2.54 32.09 -5.25
CA THR A 170 2.06 33.45 -5.53
C THR A 170 2.55 34.39 -4.45
N GLY A 171 3.68 35.02 -4.70
CA GLY A 171 4.22 36.07 -3.83
C GLY A 171 5.36 36.82 -4.50
N ARG A 172 5.26 37.12 -5.82
CA ARG A 172 5.94 38.26 -6.36
C ARG A 172 5.10 39.48 -6.02
N ARG A 173 5.50 40.20 -5.00
CA ARG A 173 5.10 41.60 -4.86
C ARG A 173 5.98 42.39 -5.83
N ASP A 174 5.33 43.02 -6.79
CA ASP A 174 5.92 44.10 -7.57
C ASP A 174 6.09 45.31 -6.62
N GLU A 175 7.32 45.76 -6.48
CA GLU A 175 7.68 47.13 -6.15
C GLU A 175 8.66 47.65 -7.20
#